data_1b3aff3023b10a3bffd996db836024ca
#
_entry.id   1b3aff3023b10a3bffd996db836024ca
#
_cell.length_a   1.000
_cell.length_b   1.000
_cell.length_c   1.000
_cell.angle_alpha   90.00
_cell.angle_beta   90.00
_cell.angle_gamma   90.00
#
_symmetry.space_group_name_H-M   'P 1'
#
loop_
_entity.id
_entity.type
_entity.pdbx_description
1 polymer ?
#
loop_
_entity_poly.entity_id
_entity_poly.type
_entity_poly.pdbx_seq_one_letter_code
_entity_poly.pdbx_strand_id
1 'polypeptide(L)'
;MKPVIYLYPEEPTEVSVKLDYEGTLTCTYPEYEDGWTVTAYPDGTLKDEGGLEYNYLYWEGLDNKKSDFTTGFCIPGEDTTMFLEYALERLGLNRREANEFIIYWLPLMEQNPYNVISFQTTAYTDVAKLHITPEPDTMIRVFMSWYGVEEPIFIPEQELTAPERQGFTVVEWGGELKGK
;
A
#
# COMPACT_ATOMS: atom_id res chain seq x y z
N MET A 1 -0.24 2.66 10.37
CA MET A 1 -0.22 2.11 8.98
C MET A 1 -1.63 1.74 8.54
N LYS A 2 -1.95 1.86 7.25
CA LYS A 2 -3.30 1.55 6.69
C LYS A 2 -3.17 0.84 5.34
N PRO A 3 -2.72 -0.42 5.28
CA PRO A 3 -2.60 -1.13 4.02
C PRO A 3 -3.92 -1.78 3.56
N VAL A 4 -4.05 -1.88 2.23
CA VAL A 4 -5.05 -2.69 1.54
C VAL A 4 -4.36 -3.66 0.60
N ILE A 5 -4.88 -4.88 0.47
CA ILE A 5 -4.30 -5.95 -0.32
C ILE A 5 -5.30 -6.39 -1.38
N TYR A 6 -4.92 -6.30 -2.65
CA TYR A 6 -5.68 -6.78 -3.80
C TYR A 6 -5.10 -8.11 -4.26
N LEU A 7 -5.98 -9.03 -4.64
CA LEU A 7 -5.63 -10.34 -5.17
C LEU A 7 -6.22 -10.50 -6.57
N TYR A 8 -5.36 -10.71 -7.57
CA TYR A 8 -5.74 -10.86 -8.97
C TYR A 8 -5.23 -12.19 -9.53
N PRO A 9 -5.91 -13.32 -9.27
CA PRO A 9 -5.58 -14.60 -9.89
C PRO A 9 -5.98 -14.62 -11.36
N GLU A 10 -5.43 -15.55 -12.13
CA GLU A 10 -5.82 -15.73 -13.56
C GLU A 10 -7.18 -16.40 -13.72
N GLU A 11 -7.61 -17.15 -12.72
CA GLU A 11 -8.92 -17.81 -12.64
C GLU A 11 -9.42 -17.77 -11.18
N PRO A 12 -10.71 -17.98 -10.91
CA PRO A 12 -11.22 -18.02 -9.54
C PRO A 12 -10.42 -19.01 -8.69
N THR A 13 -9.82 -18.51 -7.60
CA THR A 13 -8.86 -19.26 -6.80
C THR A 13 -9.08 -18.99 -5.32
N GLU A 14 -9.07 -20.05 -4.51
CA GLU A 14 -9.01 -19.91 -3.06
C GLU A 14 -7.61 -19.44 -2.67
N VAL A 15 -7.54 -18.31 -1.97
CA VAL A 15 -6.28 -17.69 -1.55
C VAL A 15 -6.29 -17.53 -0.03
N SER A 16 -5.22 -17.99 0.61
CA SER A 16 -4.93 -17.76 2.01
C SER A 16 -3.88 -16.67 2.16
N VAL A 17 -4.13 -15.69 3.00
CA VAL A 17 -3.20 -14.59 3.29
C VAL A 17 -2.94 -14.54 4.78
N LYS A 18 -1.67 -14.70 5.18
CA LYS A 18 -1.21 -14.51 6.56
C LYS A 18 -0.26 -13.33 6.64
N LEU A 19 -0.46 -12.52 7.65
CA LEU A 19 0.37 -11.36 7.95
C LEU A 19 1.25 -11.67 9.17
N ASP A 20 2.56 -11.65 8.95
CA ASP A 20 3.56 -11.65 10.02
C ASP A 20 4.00 -10.20 10.25
N TYR A 21 3.45 -9.58 11.29
CA TYR A 21 3.60 -8.16 11.57
C TYR A 21 4.30 -7.92 12.90
N GLU A 22 5.42 -7.20 12.86
CA GLU A 22 6.16 -6.77 14.04
C GLU A 22 5.50 -5.55 14.73
N GLY A 23 4.23 -5.68 15.07
CA GLY A 23 3.44 -4.62 15.69
C GLY A 23 2.15 -5.15 16.27
N THR A 24 1.21 -4.25 16.51
CA THR A 24 -0.12 -4.60 17.01
C THR A 24 -1.17 -4.23 15.96
N LEU A 25 -1.95 -5.20 15.51
CA LEU A 25 -3.11 -4.95 14.64
C LEU A 25 -4.18 -4.18 15.43
N THR A 26 -4.69 -3.11 14.84
CA THR A 26 -5.72 -2.26 15.45
C THR A 26 -7.07 -2.34 14.77
N CYS A 27 -7.09 -2.70 13.49
CA CYS A 27 -8.30 -2.86 12.71
C CYS A 27 -8.04 -3.79 11.52
N THR A 28 -9.02 -4.64 11.20
CA THR A 28 -8.98 -5.49 10.01
C THR A 28 -10.36 -5.59 9.39
N TYR A 29 -10.44 -5.67 8.06
CA TYR A 29 -11.69 -5.92 7.36
C TYR A 29 -11.42 -6.65 6.01
N PRO A 30 -12.01 -7.84 5.78
CA PRO A 30 -12.75 -8.65 6.77
C PRO A 30 -11.92 -8.94 8.03
N GLU A 31 -12.57 -9.46 9.07
CA GLU A 31 -11.90 -9.76 10.33
C GLU A 31 -10.73 -10.74 10.12
N TYR A 32 -9.60 -10.41 10.72
CA TYR A 32 -8.39 -11.25 10.71
C TYR A 32 -8.32 -12.04 12.01
N GLU A 33 -8.57 -13.31 11.94
CA GLU A 33 -8.40 -14.23 13.07
C GLU A 33 -6.98 -14.79 13.09
N ASP A 34 -6.74 -15.80 12.24
CA ASP A 34 -5.46 -16.49 12.07
C ASP A 34 -4.96 -16.38 10.62
N GLY A 35 -5.48 -15.40 9.90
CA GLY A 35 -5.30 -15.17 8.47
C GLY A 35 -6.63 -14.89 7.79
N TRP A 36 -6.57 -14.57 6.51
CA TRP A 36 -7.73 -14.51 5.64
C TRP A 36 -7.74 -15.71 4.69
N THR A 37 -8.89 -16.28 4.47
CA THR A 37 -9.14 -17.25 3.40
C THR A 37 -10.31 -16.77 2.59
N VAL A 38 -10.09 -16.49 1.31
CA VAL A 38 -11.11 -15.96 0.40
C VAL A 38 -11.01 -16.63 -0.96
N THR A 39 -12.11 -16.65 -1.71
CA THR A 39 -12.06 -16.92 -3.13
C THR A 39 -11.80 -15.60 -3.85
N ALA A 40 -10.68 -15.50 -4.52
CA ALA A 40 -10.30 -14.35 -5.34
C ALA A 40 -10.67 -14.59 -6.80
N TYR A 41 -11.10 -13.52 -7.48
CA TYR A 41 -11.48 -13.52 -8.89
C TYR A 41 -10.53 -12.62 -9.70
N PRO A 42 -10.39 -12.89 -11.02
CA PRO A 42 -9.46 -12.11 -11.85
C PRO A 42 -9.69 -10.60 -11.86
N ASP A 43 -10.93 -10.16 -11.61
CA ASP A 43 -11.29 -8.73 -11.53
C ASP A 43 -10.94 -8.08 -10.17
N GLY A 44 -10.41 -8.86 -9.21
CA GLY A 44 -10.07 -8.43 -7.87
C GLY A 44 -11.18 -8.60 -6.84
N THR A 45 -12.38 -9.03 -7.23
CA THR A 45 -13.45 -9.36 -6.28
C THR A 45 -13.01 -10.51 -5.37
N LEU A 46 -13.24 -10.38 -4.08
CA LEU A 46 -12.98 -11.41 -3.08
C LEU A 46 -14.32 -11.87 -2.48
N LYS A 47 -14.46 -13.16 -2.20
CA LYS A 47 -15.62 -13.70 -1.48
C LYS A 47 -15.17 -14.55 -0.30
N ASP A 48 -15.80 -14.34 0.85
CA ASP A 48 -15.64 -15.24 2.01
C ASP A 48 -16.50 -16.52 1.88
N GLU A 49 -16.40 -17.41 2.85
CA GLU A 49 -17.21 -18.64 2.89
C GLU A 49 -18.73 -18.36 2.92
N GLY A 50 -19.14 -17.23 3.49
CA GLY A 50 -20.54 -16.79 3.53
C GLY A 50 -21.04 -16.20 2.21
N GLY A 51 -20.16 -15.96 1.24
CA GLY A 51 -20.45 -15.34 -0.04
C GLY A 51 -20.49 -13.81 -0.03
N LEU A 52 -20.09 -13.18 1.07
CA LEU A 52 -19.93 -11.72 1.11
C LEU A 52 -18.74 -11.30 0.23
N GLU A 53 -18.95 -10.20 -0.48
CA GLU A 53 -17.95 -9.68 -1.43
C GLU A 53 -17.15 -8.54 -0.81
N TYR A 54 -15.85 -8.53 -1.10
CA TYR A 54 -14.89 -7.50 -0.68
C TYR A 54 -14.08 -7.03 -1.87
N ASN A 55 -13.66 -5.75 -1.85
CA ASN A 55 -12.79 -5.19 -2.88
C ASN A 55 -11.31 -5.51 -2.63
N TYR A 56 -10.94 -5.64 -1.36
CA TYR A 56 -9.58 -5.92 -0.89
C TYR A 56 -9.59 -6.38 0.56
N LEU A 57 -8.47 -6.89 1.02
CA LEU A 57 -8.25 -7.14 2.44
C LEU A 57 -7.62 -5.89 3.07
N TYR A 58 -8.19 -5.44 4.17
CA TYR A 58 -7.73 -4.23 4.85
C TYR A 58 -7.18 -4.53 6.24
N TRP A 59 -6.10 -3.86 6.61
CA TRP A 59 -5.60 -3.89 7.98
C TRP A 59 -5.01 -2.55 8.42
N GLU A 60 -5.04 -2.31 9.71
CA GLU A 60 -4.32 -1.23 10.38
C GLU A 60 -3.45 -1.80 11.48
N GLY A 61 -2.33 -1.16 11.71
CA GLY A 61 -1.43 -1.54 12.79
C GLY A 61 -0.57 -0.40 13.29
N LEU A 62 -0.09 -0.59 14.50
CA LEU A 62 0.86 0.29 15.18
C LEU A 62 2.16 -0.47 15.42
N ASP A 63 3.27 0.15 15.08
CA ASP A 63 4.62 -0.33 15.39
C ASP A 63 5.52 0.85 15.77
N ASN A 64 6.73 0.55 16.19
CA ASN A 64 7.75 1.52 16.59
C ASN A 64 8.87 1.69 15.56
N LYS A 65 8.71 1.14 14.37
CA LYS A 65 9.73 1.24 13.32
C LYS A 65 9.79 2.64 12.74
N LYS A 66 11.00 3.04 12.39
CA LYS A 66 11.24 4.34 11.76
C LYS A 66 11.18 4.17 10.25
N SER A 67 10.50 5.13 9.61
CA SER A 67 10.57 5.26 8.15
C SER A 67 11.94 5.76 7.72
N ASP A 68 12.36 5.32 6.56
CA ASP A 68 13.60 5.78 5.92
C ASP A 68 13.29 6.97 5.00
N PHE A 69 13.93 8.10 5.26
CA PHE A 69 13.88 9.31 4.43
C PHE A 69 15.25 9.68 3.86
N THR A 70 16.10 8.69 3.64
CA THR A 70 17.41 8.89 2.98
C THR A 70 17.24 9.39 1.56
N THR A 71 16.22 8.89 0.86
CA THR A 71 15.77 9.37 -0.44
C THR A 71 14.27 9.60 -0.44
N GLY A 72 13.78 10.44 -1.33
CA GLY A 72 12.36 10.76 -1.41
C GLY A 72 12.10 11.94 -2.31
N PHE A 73 11.08 12.71 -1.94
CA PHE A 73 10.62 13.88 -2.69
C PHE A 73 10.15 14.95 -1.72
N CYS A 74 10.35 16.21 -2.08
CA CYS A 74 9.72 17.35 -1.41
C CYS A 74 8.85 18.06 -2.43
N ILE A 75 7.53 17.94 -2.29
CA ILE A 75 6.53 18.34 -3.29
C ILE A 75 5.66 19.45 -2.73
N PRO A 76 5.45 20.57 -3.45
CA PRO A 76 4.45 21.55 -3.06
C PRO A 76 3.08 20.90 -2.89
N GLY A 77 2.31 21.34 -1.89
CA GLY A 77 0.98 20.78 -1.62
C GLY A 77 0.06 20.80 -2.84
N GLU A 78 0.08 21.90 -3.60
CA GLU A 78 -0.71 22.08 -4.84
C GLU A 78 -0.33 21.10 -5.98
N ASP A 79 0.89 20.55 -5.97
CA ASP A 79 1.38 19.62 -6.97
C ASP A 79 1.20 18.14 -6.55
N THR A 80 0.65 17.88 -5.37
CA THR A 80 0.53 16.54 -4.78
C THR A 80 -0.26 15.59 -5.68
N THR A 81 -1.37 16.03 -6.27
CA THR A 81 -2.19 15.19 -7.17
C THR A 81 -1.38 14.69 -8.35
N MET A 82 -0.72 15.60 -9.06
CA MET A 82 0.07 15.28 -10.25
C MET A 82 1.27 14.38 -9.89
N PHE A 83 1.91 14.65 -8.76
CA PHE A 83 3.01 13.82 -8.26
C PHE A 83 2.54 12.40 -7.93
N LEU A 84 1.43 12.24 -7.20
CA LEU A 84 0.92 10.92 -6.83
C LEU A 84 0.50 10.12 -8.08
N GLU A 85 -0.16 10.73 -9.04
CA GLU A 85 -0.50 10.04 -10.30
C GLU A 85 0.76 9.51 -11.01
N TYR A 86 1.79 10.33 -11.12
CA TYR A 86 3.06 9.94 -11.71
C TYR A 86 3.78 8.84 -10.91
N ALA A 87 3.92 9.02 -9.60
CA ALA A 87 4.67 8.11 -8.75
C ALA A 87 4.00 6.72 -8.65
N LEU A 88 2.66 6.68 -8.48
CA LEU A 88 1.93 5.44 -8.33
C LEU A 88 1.92 4.60 -9.61
N GLU A 89 1.85 5.24 -10.78
CA GLU A 89 2.00 4.57 -12.07
C GLU A 89 3.39 3.91 -12.18
N ARG A 90 4.44 4.63 -11.83
CA ARG A 90 5.81 4.10 -11.84
C ARG A 90 6.02 2.96 -10.83
N LEU A 91 5.30 3.00 -9.73
CA LEU A 91 5.31 1.95 -8.71
C LEU A 91 4.41 0.75 -9.05
N GLY A 92 3.75 0.77 -10.22
CA GLY A 92 3.01 -0.36 -10.77
C GLY A 92 1.54 -0.43 -10.38
N LEU A 93 0.97 0.60 -9.74
CA LEU A 93 -0.46 0.65 -9.46
C LEU A 93 -1.25 0.94 -10.74
N ASN A 94 -2.36 0.20 -10.94
CA ASN A 94 -3.31 0.54 -11.99
C ASN A 94 -4.17 1.75 -11.59
N ARG A 95 -5.00 2.25 -12.52
CA ARG A 95 -5.81 3.45 -12.26
C ARG A 95 -6.81 3.29 -11.12
N ARG A 96 -7.40 2.13 -10.95
CA ARG A 96 -8.32 1.86 -9.83
C ARG A 96 -7.60 1.92 -8.49
N GLU A 97 -6.49 1.21 -8.36
CA GLU A 97 -5.67 1.19 -7.15
C GLU A 97 -5.12 2.58 -6.82
N ALA A 98 -4.60 3.29 -7.82
CA ALA A 98 -4.13 4.66 -7.66
C ALA A 98 -5.24 5.64 -7.25
N ASN A 99 -6.44 5.53 -7.81
CA ASN A 99 -7.57 6.35 -7.42
C ASN A 99 -7.94 6.14 -5.94
N GLU A 100 -8.02 4.90 -5.50
CA GLU A 100 -8.35 4.59 -4.11
C GLU A 100 -7.26 5.10 -3.14
N PHE A 101 -5.99 5.00 -3.51
CA PHE A 101 -4.88 5.58 -2.77
C PHE A 101 -4.97 7.12 -2.69
N ILE A 102 -5.14 7.78 -3.83
CA ILE A 102 -5.18 9.25 -3.92
C ILE A 102 -6.38 9.82 -3.14
N ILE A 103 -7.57 9.23 -3.30
CA ILE A 103 -8.78 9.66 -2.59
C ILE A 103 -8.58 9.62 -1.07
N TYR A 104 -7.84 8.66 -0.57
CA TYR A 104 -7.55 8.55 0.86
C TYR A 104 -6.52 9.58 1.33
N TRP A 105 -5.38 9.72 0.64
CA TRP A 105 -4.23 10.52 1.13
C TRP A 105 -4.28 11.98 0.74
N LEU A 106 -4.75 12.30 -0.46
CA LEU A 106 -4.73 13.68 -0.99
C LEU A 106 -5.36 14.71 -0.05
N PRO A 107 -6.55 14.48 0.55
CA PRO A 107 -7.16 15.47 1.44
C PRO A 107 -6.31 15.84 2.67
N LEU A 108 -5.40 14.95 3.06
CA LEU A 108 -4.48 15.17 4.19
C LEU A 108 -3.21 15.90 3.76
N MET A 109 -2.88 15.89 2.47
CA MET A 109 -1.60 16.34 1.94
C MET A 109 -1.69 17.69 1.21
N GLU A 110 -2.74 17.91 0.43
CA GLU A 110 -2.83 19.06 -0.48
C GLU A 110 -2.86 20.43 0.22
N GLN A 111 -3.21 20.45 1.51
CA GLN A 111 -3.29 21.68 2.29
C GLN A 111 -1.93 22.10 2.90
N ASN A 112 -0.94 21.22 2.88
CA ASN A 112 0.39 21.56 3.38
C ASN A 112 1.13 22.43 2.37
N PRO A 113 1.95 23.40 2.80
CA PRO A 113 2.84 24.12 1.89
C PRO A 113 3.73 23.18 1.08
N TYR A 114 4.34 22.19 1.76
CA TYR A 114 5.13 21.14 1.12
C TYR A 114 4.91 19.81 1.83
N ASN A 115 5.05 18.71 1.09
CA ASN A 115 5.05 17.35 1.60
C ASN A 115 6.39 16.68 1.32
N VAL A 116 7.00 16.12 2.35
CA VAL A 116 8.17 15.24 2.22
C VAL A 116 7.64 13.82 2.16
N ILE A 117 7.96 13.12 1.07
CA ILE A 117 7.39 11.82 0.72
C ILE A 117 8.51 10.84 0.46
N SER A 118 8.45 9.65 1.06
CA SER A 118 9.34 8.54 0.74
C SER A 118 8.54 7.24 0.70
N PHE A 119 8.72 6.48 -0.38
CA PHE A 119 8.12 5.16 -0.50
C PHE A 119 9.03 4.13 0.14
N GLN A 120 8.52 3.42 1.15
CA GLN A 120 9.29 2.48 1.95
C GLN A 120 9.41 1.13 1.21
N THR A 121 10.60 0.58 1.24
CA THR A 121 10.90 -0.74 0.68
C THR A 121 11.16 -1.74 1.82
N THR A 122 12.41 -2.12 2.05
CA THR A 122 12.77 -3.10 3.09
C THR A 122 12.36 -2.64 4.49
N ALA A 123 12.42 -1.34 4.79
CA ALA A 123 11.94 -0.80 6.07
C ALA A 123 10.49 -1.16 6.39
N TYR A 124 9.65 -1.32 5.36
CA TYR A 124 8.26 -1.76 5.49
C TYR A 124 8.11 -3.27 5.37
N THR A 125 8.68 -3.88 4.33
CA THR A 125 8.47 -5.32 4.05
C THR A 125 9.07 -6.23 5.12
N ASP A 126 10.11 -5.77 5.82
CA ASP A 126 10.70 -6.51 6.93
C ASP A 126 9.81 -6.52 8.17
N VAL A 127 9.00 -5.46 8.36
CA VAL A 127 8.09 -5.30 9.51
C VAL A 127 6.75 -5.99 9.28
N ALA A 128 6.29 -6.03 8.04
CA ALA A 128 4.99 -6.59 7.64
C ALA A 128 5.19 -7.59 6.50
N LYS A 129 5.44 -8.84 6.84
CA LYS A 129 5.61 -9.92 5.87
C LYS A 129 4.27 -10.52 5.51
N LEU A 130 4.06 -10.76 4.23
CA LEU A 130 2.87 -11.42 3.70
C LEU A 130 3.22 -12.85 3.28
N HIS A 131 2.46 -13.82 3.78
CA HIS A 131 2.53 -15.23 3.37
C HIS A 131 1.25 -15.58 2.65
N ILE A 132 1.34 -15.79 1.35
CA ILE A 132 0.19 -15.98 0.45
C ILE A 132 0.26 -17.36 -0.19
N THR A 133 -0.84 -18.08 -0.12
CA THR A 133 -0.99 -19.42 -0.70
C THR A 133 -2.24 -19.45 -1.58
N PRO A 134 -2.14 -19.81 -2.88
CA PRO A 134 -0.92 -20.14 -3.61
C PRO A 134 0.04 -18.96 -3.71
N GLU A 135 1.34 -19.25 -3.92
CA GLU A 135 2.35 -18.19 -4.05
C GLU A 135 2.08 -17.34 -5.30
N PRO A 136 2.05 -16.00 -5.17
CA PRO A 136 1.84 -15.14 -6.33
C PRO A 136 3.05 -15.12 -7.27
N ASP A 137 2.78 -14.98 -8.56
CA ASP A 137 3.82 -14.79 -9.58
C ASP A 137 4.41 -13.37 -9.53
N THR A 138 3.59 -12.40 -9.16
CA THR A 138 3.98 -10.99 -9.04
C THR A 138 3.45 -10.41 -7.74
N MET A 139 4.29 -9.69 -7.01
CA MET A 139 3.91 -8.94 -5.82
C MET A 139 4.38 -7.49 -5.93
N ILE A 140 3.44 -6.55 -5.82
CA ILE A 140 3.70 -5.11 -5.82
C ILE A 140 3.28 -4.57 -4.46
N ARG A 141 4.23 -3.97 -3.73
CA ARG A 141 3.97 -3.40 -2.41
C ARG A 141 4.42 -1.95 -2.38
N VAL A 142 3.45 -1.04 -2.25
CA VAL A 142 3.64 0.41 -2.22
C VAL A 142 3.28 0.95 -0.84
N PHE A 143 4.26 1.45 -0.11
CA PHE A 143 4.04 2.04 1.20
C PHE A 143 4.62 3.43 1.27
N MET A 144 3.77 4.45 1.44
CA MET A 144 4.15 5.85 1.48
C MET A 144 4.27 6.35 2.92
N SER A 145 5.46 6.77 3.31
CA SER A 145 5.65 7.57 4.53
C SER A 145 5.79 9.04 4.14
N TRP A 146 5.12 9.93 4.88
CA TRP A 146 5.14 11.35 4.54
C TRP A 146 4.90 12.23 5.76
N TYR A 147 5.31 13.50 5.63
CA TYR A 147 4.99 14.56 6.59
C TYR A 147 4.99 15.93 5.89
N GLY A 148 4.20 16.86 6.45
CA GLY A 148 4.15 18.24 5.95
C GLY A 148 5.25 19.12 6.53
N VAL A 149 5.73 20.08 5.72
CA VAL A 149 6.68 21.13 6.14
C VAL A 149 6.28 22.49 5.61
N GLU A 150 6.65 23.55 6.31
CA GLU A 150 6.36 24.93 5.91
C GLU A 150 7.28 25.44 4.81
N GLU A 151 8.53 25.02 4.81
CA GLU A 151 9.56 25.41 3.86
C GLU A 151 10.10 24.18 3.13
N PRO A 152 10.48 24.32 1.85
CA PRO A 152 11.03 23.19 1.11
C PRO A 152 12.36 22.73 1.72
N ILE A 153 12.54 21.42 1.79
CA ILE A 153 13.80 20.80 2.18
C ILE A 153 14.43 20.07 1.01
N PHE A 154 15.75 19.96 1.03
CA PHE A 154 16.46 19.11 0.08
C PHE A 154 16.40 17.65 0.56
N ILE A 155 16.00 16.76 -0.35
CA ILE A 155 16.07 15.32 -0.17
C ILE A 155 16.51 14.70 -1.52
N PRO A 156 17.49 13.79 -1.54
CA PRO A 156 17.87 13.10 -2.77
C PRO A 156 16.69 12.36 -3.38
N GLU A 157 16.50 12.48 -4.68
CA GLU A 157 15.39 11.85 -5.40
C GLU A 157 15.42 10.34 -5.27
N GLN A 158 14.27 9.75 -4.99
CA GLN A 158 14.09 8.31 -4.93
C GLN A 158 13.84 7.75 -6.33
N GLU A 159 14.50 6.65 -6.66
CA GLU A 159 14.19 5.88 -7.87
C GLU A 159 12.91 5.06 -7.64
N LEU A 160 11.95 5.18 -8.56
CA LEU A 160 10.67 4.48 -8.52
C LEU A 160 10.65 3.40 -9.61
N THR A 161 10.52 2.15 -9.19
CA THR A 161 10.45 0.99 -10.08
C THR A 161 9.36 0.03 -9.63
N ALA A 162 8.87 -0.79 -10.54
CA ALA A 162 7.92 -1.85 -10.25
C ALA A 162 8.20 -3.07 -11.13
N PRO A 163 7.90 -4.29 -10.64
CA PRO A 163 7.89 -5.47 -11.50
C PRO A 163 6.75 -5.37 -12.52
N GLU A 164 6.92 -6.01 -13.66
CA GLU A 164 5.85 -6.21 -14.63
C GLU A 164 4.84 -7.23 -14.08
N ARG A 165 3.54 -6.94 -14.22
CA ARG A 165 2.48 -7.83 -13.77
C ARG A 165 2.42 -9.07 -14.67
N GLN A 166 2.58 -10.23 -14.06
CA GLN A 166 2.51 -11.53 -14.72
C GLN A 166 1.79 -12.53 -13.81
N GLY A 167 0.90 -13.35 -14.37
CA GLY A 167 0.22 -14.41 -13.65
C GLY A 167 -0.62 -13.90 -12.47
N PHE A 168 -0.68 -14.70 -11.41
CA PHE A 168 -1.33 -14.30 -10.16
C PHE A 168 -0.58 -13.12 -9.54
N THR A 169 -1.22 -11.96 -9.54
CA THR A 169 -0.64 -10.71 -9.04
C THR A 169 -1.29 -10.30 -7.74
N VAL A 170 -0.45 -9.98 -6.75
CA VAL A 170 -0.86 -9.39 -5.48
C VAL A 170 -0.35 -7.95 -5.43
N VAL A 171 -1.24 -7.03 -5.09
CA VAL A 171 -0.91 -5.61 -4.93
C VAL A 171 -1.29 -5.17 -3.53
N GLU A 172 -0.37 -4.55 -2.83
CA GLU A 172 -0.64 -3.88 -1.57
C GLU A 172 -0.23 -2.42 -1.68
N TRP A 173 -1.13 -1.52 -1.27
CA TRP A 173 -0.70 -0.16 -0.98
C TRP A 173 -1.10 0.24 0.44
N GLY A 174 -0.31 1.09 1.03
CA GLY A 174 -0.56 1.66 2.33
C GLY A 174 0.25 2.91 2.55
N GLY A 175 0.17 3.42 3.75
CA GLY A 175 0.98 4.59 4.11
C GLY A 175 0.82 4.98 5.57
N GLU A 176 1.57 6.00 5.92
CA GLU A 176 1.53 6.61 7.24
C GLU A 176 1.95 8.07 7.19
N LEU A 177 1.27 8.88 8.02
CA LEU A 177 1.71 10.21 8.35
C LEU A 177 2.70 10.12 9.51
N LYS A 178 3.91 10.62 9.34
CA LYS A 178 4.89 10.73 10.42
C LYS A 178 4.68 12.03 11.20
N GLY A 179 4.69 11.91 12.52
CA GLY A 179 4.77 13.09 13.38
C GLY A 179 6.10 13.82 13.21
N LYS A 180 6.07 15.15 13.38
CA LYS A 180 7.27 16.00 13.39
C LYS A 180 8.22 15.61 14.52
#